data_a42285782b48607c1350ee7853fbaf2b
#
_entry.id   a42285782b48607c1350ee7853fbaf2b
#
_cell.length_a   1.000
_cell.length_b   1.000
_cell.length_c   1.000
_cell.angle_alpha   90.00
_cell.angle_beta   90.00
_cell.angle_gamma   90.00
#
_symmetry.space_group_name_H-M   'P 1'
#
loop_
_entity.id
_entity.type
_entity.pdbx_description
1 polymer ?
#
loop_
_entity_poly.entity_id
_entity_poly.type
_entity_poly.pdbx_seq_one_letter_code
_entity_poly.pdbx_strand_id
1 'polypeptide(L)'
;MMNAPDWLRLFPEADYRLSMGLRPGNAGRFWSDWDSEGRLAAERSRWLAESAADYQGCLPEAGDAVREARSWMAGYSQAPEPDWVLLSPDPHEEPHVIAGEVVFPSSWALADKLGQPMSSVHAPVPGLQVQMGAGIRTFLAKIEPDSAWERENWGLAADDELNHHPKRSLPRLGRHSQPKTTWIRLEHQFLTRLPKSGGLLFGIRVTCHRLDLVTQVPEVRARIQRALSTLPEPLARYKGLHECRHLLA
;
A
#
# COMPACT_ATOMS: atom_id res chain seq x y z
N MET A 1 -19.31 -7.09 2.30
CA MET A 1 -18.46 -7.96 3.14
C MET A 1 -17.10 -8.07 2.51
N MET A 2 -16.06 -7.74 3.26
CA MET A 2 -14.67 -7.92 2.84
C MET A 2 -14.40 -9.41 2.64
N ASN A 3 -14.03 -9.84 1.44
CA ASN A 3 -13.54 -11.21 1.26
C ASN A 3 -12.24 -11.36 2.04
N ALA A 4 -12.10 -12.44 2.79
CA ALA A 4 -10.86 -12.75 3.48
C ALA A 4 -9.69 -12.75 2.48
N PRO A 5 -8.50 -12.23 2.86
CA PRO A 5 -7.34 -12.24 1.97
C PRO A 5 -6.99 -13.67 1.53
N ASP A 6 -6.56 -13.80 0.28
CA ASP A 6 -5.99 -15.07 -0.21
C ASP A 6 -4.56 -15.23 0.32
N TRP A 7 -4.46 -15.78 1.53
CA TRP A 7 -3.19 -15.97 2.25
C TRP A 7 -2.22 -16.88 1.50
N LEU A 8 -2.72 -17.88 0.77
CA LEU A 8 -1.88 -18.83 0.04
C LEU A 8 -1.24 -18.18 -1.19
N ARG A 9 -1.94 -17.27 -1.83
CA ARG A 9 -1.39 -16.46 -2.92
C ARG A 9 -0.40 -15.41 -2.40
N LEU A 10 -0.73 -14.78 -1.27
CA LEU A 10 0.11 -13.75 -0.65
C LEU A 10 1.43 -14.31 -0.12
N PHE A 11 1.38 -15.52 0.43
CA PHE A 11 2.53 -16.27 0.91
C PHE A 11 2.68 -17.57 0.09
N PRO A 12 3.33 -17.52 -1.09
CA PRO A 12 3.52 -18.70 -1.92
C PRO A 12 4.43 -19.72 -1.25
N GLU A 13 4.34 -20.99 -1.68
CA GLU A 13 5.22 -22.08 -1.23
C GLU A 13 6.61 -21.96 -1.85
N ALA A 14 7.29 -20.86 -1.56
CA ALA A 14 8.62 -20.55 -2.07
C ALA A 14 9.35 -19.62 -1.10
N ASP A 15 10.66 -19.51 -1.22
CA ASP A 15 11.45 -18.55 -0.50
C ASP A 15 11.02 -17.13 -0.85
N TYR A 16 11.16 -16.21 0.12
CA TYR A 16 10.81 -14.82 -0.09
C TYR A 16 11.60 -14.22 -1.27
N ARG A 17 10.89 -13.54 -2.14
CA ARG A 17 11.48 -12.72 -3.21
C ARG A 17 10.62 -11.49 -3.48
N LEU A 18 11.27 -10.41 -3.89
CA LEU A 18 10.54 -9.26 -4.39
C LEU A 18 9.75 -9.67 -5.64
N SER A 19 8.51 -9.21 -5.73
CA SER A 19 7.62 -9.48 -6.86
C SER A 19 6.70 -8.28 -7.10
N MET A 20 6.42 -7.97 -8.35
CA MET A 20 5.37 -6.99 -8.65
C MET A 20 3.98 -7.50 -8.23
N GLY A 21 3.73 -8.79 -8.35
CA GLY A 21 2.47 -9.42 -7.93
C GLY A 21 1.21 -8.84 -8.59
N LEU A 22 1.38 -8.13 -9.70
CA LEU A 22 0.30 -7.44 -10.41
C LEU A 22 -0.59 -8.45 -11.14
N ARG A 23 -1.89 -8.19 -11.12
CA ARG A 23 -2.92 -8.95 -11.82
C ARG A 23 -4.01 -8.02 -12.31
N PRO A 24 -4.82 -8.44 -13.30
CA PRO A 24 -6.06 -7.73 -13.64
C PRO A 24 -6.93 -7.52 -12.40
N GLY A 25 -7.41 -6.31 -12.23
CA GLY A 25 -8.20 -5.86 -11.09
C GLY A 25 -9.64 -5.52 -11.46
N ASN A 26 -10.38 -5.01 -10.47
CA ASN A 26 -11.74 -4.53 -10.65
C ASN A 26 -11.94 -3.22 -9.88
N ALA A 27 -12.07 -2.11 -10.62
CA ALA A 27 -12.22 -0.78 -10.05
C ALA A 27 -13.48 -0.67 -9.17
N GLY A 28 -14.62 -1.21 -9.63
CA GLY A 28 -15.87 -1.16 -8.89
C GLY A 28 -15.78 -1.87 -7.54
N ARG A 29 -15.05 -2.98 -7.47
CA ARG A 29 -14.80 -3.68 -6.21
C ARG A 29 -13.80 -2.92 -5.34
N PHE A 30 -12.71 -2.43 -5.91
CA PHE A 30 -11.65 -1.76 -5.13
C PHE A 30 -12.13 -0.44 -4.52
N TRP A 31 -12.87 0.37 -5.28
CA TRP A 31 -13.33 1.70 -4.87
C TRP A 31 -14.71 1.71 -4.20
N SER A 32 -15.40 0.56 -4.12
CA SER A 32 -16.64 0.45 -3.32
C SER A 32 -16.34 0.56 -1.83
N ASP A 33 -17.37 0.91 -1.06
CA ASP A 33 -17.27 0.99 0.39
C ASP A 33 -17.23 -0.42 0.99
N TRP A 34 -16.19 -0.70 1.79
CA TRP A 34 -16.02 -1.98 2.49
C TRP A 34 -16.47 -1.90 3.94
N ASP A 35 -16.47 -0.71 4.51
CA ASP A 35 -16.91 -0.44 5.88
C ASP A 35 -18.35 0.10 5.89
N SER A 36 -19.31 -0.82 5.98
CA SER A 36 -20.74 -0.46 6.04
C SER A 36 -21.14 0.33 7.30
N GLU A 37 -20.27 0.38 8.32
CA GLU A 37 -20.51 1.11 9.56
C GLU A 37 -19.94 2.54 9.53
N GLY A 38 -19.20 2.89 8.48
CA GLY A 38 -18.64 4.23 8.29
C GLY A 38 -17.48 4.59 9.25
N ARG A 39 -16.88 3.61 9.93
CA ARG A 39 -15.77 3.84 10.88
C ARG A 39 -14.53 4.37 10.19
N LEU A 40 -14.21 3.82 9.01
CA LEU A 40 -13.06 4.28 8.21
C LEU A 40 -13.24 5.74 7.75
N ALA A 41 -14.44 6.10 7.31
CA ALA A 41 -14.76 7.46 6.91
C ALA A 41 -14.68 8.43 8.10
N ALA A 42 -15.17 8.03 9.27
CA ALA A 42 -15.08 8.83 10.48
C ALA A 42 -13.63 9.02 10.95
N GLU A 43 -12.83 7.95 10.92
CA GLU A 43 -11.41 8.01 11.28
C GLU A 43 -10.62 8.89 10.31
N ARG A 44 -10.84 8.75 9.00
CA ARG A 44 -10.25 9.62 7.97
C ARG A 44 -10.59 11.09 8.24
N SER A 45 -11.86 11.38 8.47
CA SER A 45 -12.34 12.75 8.74
C SER A 45 -11.67 13.35 9.99
N ARG A 46 -11.48 12.56 11.04
CA ARG A 46 -10.77 12.97 12.26
C ARG A 46 -9.32 13.37 11.96
N TRP A 47 -8.56 12.54 11.25
CA TRP A 47 -7.16 12.82 10.93
C TRP A 47 -7.00 14.04 10.00
N LEU A 48 -7.88 14.17 9.02
CA LEU A 48 -7.88 15.34 8.13
C LEU A 48 -8.24 16.64 8.88
N ALA A 49 -9.17 16.57 9.83
CA ALA A 49 -9.52 17.73 10.67
C ALA A 49 -8.37 18.11 11.63
N GLU A 50 -7.59 17.13 12.10
CA GLU A 50 -6.44 17.38 12.97
C GLU A 50 -5.28 18.03 12.21
N SER A 51 -4.91 17.52 11.03
CA SER A 51 -3.84 18.07 10.20
C SER A 51 -3.95 17.62 8.74
N ALA A 52 -4.77 18.30 7.95
CA ALA A 52 -4.89 17.99 6.51
C ALA A 52 -3.54 18.03 5.78
N ALA A 53 -2.65 18.94 6.14
CA ALA A 53 -1.34 19.11 5.52
C ALA A 53 -0.39 17.90 5.69
N ASP A 54 -0.63 17.04 6.68
CA ASP A 54 0.14 15.82 6.87
C ASP A 54 -0.30 14.70 5.91
N TYR A 55 -1.54 14.75 5.44
CA TYR A 55 -2.17 13.67 4.70
C TYR A 55 -2.55 14.03 3.27
N GLN A 56 -2.60 15.30 2.92
CA GLN A 56 -2.97 15.79 1.60
C GLN A 56 -1.83 16.60 1.01
N GLY A 57 -1.65 16.50 -0.31
CA GLY A 57 -0.71 17.32 -1.05
C GLY A 57 -1.06 17.37 -2.54
N CYS A 58 -0.74 18.49 -3.17
CA CYS A 58 -0.99 18.72 -4.58
C CYS A 58 0.03 19.72 -5.10
N LEU A 59 0.74 19.38 -6.18
CA LEU A 59 1.57 20.34 -6.90
C LEU A 59 0.69 21.32 -7.67
N PRO A 60 1.13 22.57 -7.88
CA PRO A 60 0.32 23.62 -8.53
C PRO A 60 -0.25 23.20 -9.90
N GLU A 61 0.54 22.47 -10.68
CA GLU A 61 0.20 22.03 -12.05
C GLU A 61 -0.77 20.82 -12.07
N ALA A 62 -0.97 20.14 -10.95
CA ALA A 62 -1.74 18.90 -10.90
C ALA A 62 -3.27 19.08 -10.80
N GLY A 63 -3.76 20.33 -10.72
CA GLY A 63 -5.16 20.60 -10.39
C GLY A 63 -6.20 19.95 -11.30
N ASP A 64 -5.95 19.90 -12.62
CA ASP A 64 -6.86 19.27 -13.58
C ASP A 64 -6.89 17.75 -13.42
N ALA A 65 -5.73 17.14 -13.28
CA ALA A 65 -5.59 15.71 -13.06
C ALA A 65 -6.22 15.27 -11.72
N VAL A 66 -6.11 16.09 -10.68
CA VAL A 66 -6.77 15.85 -9.38
C VAL A 66 -8.29 15.91 -9.50
N ARG A 67 -8.83 16.89 -10.26
CA ARG A 67 -10.27 16.96 -10.51
C ARG A 67 -10.78 15.73 -11.26
N GLU A 68 -10.04 15.28 -12.26
CA GLU A 68 -10.36 14.07 -12.98
C GLU A 68 -10.32 12.84 -12.07
N ALA A 69 -9.25 12.65 -11.28
CA ALA A 69 -9.11 11.54 -10.36
C ALA A 69 -10.27 11.47 -9.37
N ARG A 70 -10.64 12.59 -8.76
CA ARG A 70 -11.78 12.67 -7.84
C ARG A 70 -13.11 12.35 -8.52
N SER A 71 -13.33 12.89 -9.73
CA SER A 71 -14.52 12.58 -10.52
C SER A 71 -14.58 11.09 -10.91
N TRP A 72 -13.44 10.50 -11.27
CA TRP A 72 -13.34 9.10 -11.63
C TRP A 72 -13.66 8.21 -10.42
N MET A 73 -13.06 8.47 -9.25
CA MET A 73 -13.34 7.73 -8.01
C MET A 73 -14.80 7.88 -7.56
N ALA A 74 -15.38 9.08 -7.68
CA ALA A 74 -16.77 9.34 -7.32
C ALA A 74 -17.78 8.55 -8.16
N GLY A 75 -17.38 8.01 -9.32
CA GLY A 75 -18.17 7.06 -10.11
C GLY A 75 -18.37 5.71 -9.40
N TYR A 76 -17.60 5.41 -8.36
CA TYR A 76 -17.68 4.16 -7.60
C TYR A 76 -18.15 4.35 -6.16
N SER A 77 -17.74 5.43 -5.50
CA SER A 77 -18.16 5.81 -4.14
C SER A 77 -18.16 7.33 -3.98
N GLN A 78 -19.15 7.87 -3.28
CA GLN A 78 -19.23 9.31 -2.97
C GLN A 78 -18.18 9.74 -1.93
N ALA A 79 -17.72 8.82 -1.10
CA ALA A 79 -16.68 9.03 -0.10
C ALA A 79 -15.68 7.86 -0.14
N PRO A 80 -14.78 7.82 -1.14
CA PRO A 80 -13.86 6.69 -1.30
C PRO A 80 -13.04 6.43 -0.04
N GLU A 81 -13.10 5.21 0.47
CA GLU A 81 -12.32 4.78 1.65
C GLU A 81 -10.82 4.62 1.38
N PRO A 82 -10.35 4.17 0.18
CA PRO A 82 -8.93 4.03 -0.06
C PRO A 82 -8.19 5.37 -0.06
N ASP A 83 -6.96 5.34 0.43
CA ASP A 83 -5.97 6.37 0.14
C ASP A 83 -5.65 6.38 -1.35
N TRP A 84 -5.22 7.52 -1.86
CA TRP A 84 -4.83 7.61 -3.26
C TRP A 84 -3.62 8.52 -3.47
N VAL A 85 -2.85 8.19 -4.48
CA VAL A 85 -1.71 8.97 -4.99
C VAL A 85 -1.87 9.10 -6.49
N LEU A 86 -1.58 10.28 -7.01
CA LEU A 86 -1.58 10.57 -8.43
C LEU A 86 -0.15 10.80 -8.91
N LEU A 87 0.22 10.09 -9.97
CA LEU A 87 1.52 10.24 -10.61
C LEU A 87 1.37 11.02 -11.92
N SER A 88 2.45 11.69 -12.33
CA SER A 88 2.50 12.48 -13.57
C SER A 88 2.13 11.67 -14.81
N PRO A 89 1.51 12.30 -15.81
CA PRO A 89 0.96 11.62 -16.99
C PRO A 89 1.97 11.26 -18.06
N ASP A 90 3.15 11.88 -18.09
CA ASP A 90 4.07 11.75 -19.22
C ASP A 90 4.62 10.31 -19.34
N PRO A 91 4.30 9.59 -20.43
CA PRO A 91 4.78 8.22 -20.62
C PRO A 91 6.27 8.15 -21.03
N HIS A 92 6.89 9.27 -21.41
CA HIS A 92 8.29 9.36 -21.82
C HIS A 92 9.22 9.73 -20.66
N GLU A 93 8.66 10.26 -19.58
CA GLU A 93 9.40 10.59 -18.36
C GLU A 93 9.15 9.55 -17.26
N GLU A 94 10.04 9.54 -16.27
CA GLU A 94 9.79 8.73 -15.09
C GLU A 94 8.64 9.36 -14.30
N PRO A 95 7.54 8.61 -14.00
CA PRO A 95 6.43 9.15 -13.24
C PRO A 95 6.88 9.66 -11.88
N HIS A 96 6.41 10.85 -11.48
CA HIS A 96 6.63 11.43 -10.17
C HIS A 96 5.30 11.71 -9.47
N VAL A 97 5.32 11.79 -8.15
CA VAL A 97 4.13 12.03 -7.33
C VAL A 97 3.70 13.49 -7.48
N ILE A 98 2.50 13.73 -8.00
CA ILE A 98 1.99 15.09 -8.23
C ILE A 98 0.88 15.51 -7.26
N ALA A 99 0.16 14.53 -6.68
CA ALA A 99 -0.87 14.79 -5.68
C ALA A 99 -1.23 13.53 -4.92
N GLY A 100 -1.98 13.67 -3.84
CA GLY A 100 -2.58 12.53 -3.14
C GLY A 100 -3.32 12.92 -1.87
N GLU A 101 -4.01 11.93 -1.33
CA GLU A 101 -4.57 11.91 0.02
C GLU A 101 -4.25 10.56 0.64
N VAL A 102 -3.38 10.54 1.65
CA VAL A 102 -2.88 9.32 2.29
C VAL A 102 -3.02 9.46 3.80
N VAL A 103 -4.12 8.95 4.32
CA VAL A 103 -4.48 9.05 5.74
C VAL A 103 -4.03 7.82 6.53
N PHE A 104 -3.89 6.69 5.85
CA PHE A 104 -3.49 5.41 6.47
C PHE A 104 -2.15 4.89 5.94
N PRO A 105 -1.07 5.71 6.00
CA PRO A 105 0.22 5.31 5.45
C PRO A 105 0.87 4.19 6.28
N SER A 106 1.75 3.41 5.64
CA SER A 106 2.57 2.39 6.30
C SER A 106 3.98 2.92 6.56
N SER A 107 4.13 3.79 7.55
CA SER A 107 5.41 4.36 8.02
C SER A 107 6.09 5.29 7.00
N TRP A 108 5.32 6.02 6.22
CA TRP A 108 5.81 7.06 5.30
C TRP A 108 4.84 8.25 5.28
N ALA A 109 5.29 9.40 4.80
CA ALA A 109 4.47 10.60 4.65
C ALA A 109 4.35 11.00 3.19
N LEU A 110 3.16 11.44 2.76
CA LEU A 110 2.93 11.92 1.40
C LEU A 110 3.81 13.14 1.09
N ALA A 111 3.96 14.05 2.05
CA ALA A 111 4.77 15.26 1.90
C ALA A 111 6.22 14.97 1.50
N ASP A 112 6.81 13.85 1.99
CA ASP A 112 8.17 13.44 1.65
C ASP A 112 8.29 12.86 0.22
N LYS A 113 7.15 12.56 -0.40
CA LYS A 113 7.09 11.93 -1.72
C LYS A 113 6.62 12.89 -2.81
N LEU A 114 5.97 13.97 -2.45
CA LEU A 114 5.44 14.94 -3.41
C LEU A 114 6.57 15.53 -4.26
N GLY A 115 6.42 15.51 -5.58
CA GLY A 115 7.45 15.91 -6.56
C GLY A 115 8.56 14.87 -6.79
N GLN A 116 8.60 13.76 -6.03
CA GLN A 116 9.65 12.76 -6.16
C GLN A 116 9.34 11.76 -7.29
N PRO A 117 10.34 11.40 -8.12
CA PRO A 117 10.20 10.34 -9.11
C PRO A 117 10.06 8.97 -8.43
N MET A 118 9.43 8.02 -9.11
CA MET A 118 9.18 6.67 -8.57
C MET A 118 10.45 5.94 -8.16
N SER A 119 11.59 6.19 -8.81
CA SER A 119 12.89 5.66 -8.38
C SER A 119 13.27 6.13 -6.97
N SER A 120 13.05 7.42 -6.67
CA SER A 120 13.30 7.99 -5.33
C SER A 120 12.28 7.49 -4.31
N VAL A 121 10.99 7.36 -4.69
CA VAL A 121 9.95 6.79 -3.83
C VAL A 121 10.31 5.36 -3.40
N HIS A 122 10.86 4.57 -4.32
CA HIS A 122 11.23 3.18 -4.10
C HIS A 122 12.67 2.97 -3.56
N ALA A 123 13.51 4.00 -3.57
CA ALA A 123 14.92 3.92 -3.14
C ALA A 123 15.12 3.32 -1.74
N PRO A 124 14.23 3.57 -0.74
CA PRO A 124 14.38 2.97 0.58
C PRO A 124 14.24 1.44 0.61
N VAL A 125 13.63 0.81 -0.42
CA VAL A 125 13.41 -0.64 -0.45
C VAL A 125 14.66 -1.36 -0.97
N PRO A 126 15.39 -2.11 -0.13
CA PRO A 126 16.64 -2.74 -0.54
C PRO A 126 16.49 -3.68 -1.72
N GLY A 127 17.30 -3.47 -2.75
CA GLY A 127 17.33 -4.30 -3.95
C GLY A 127 16.21 -4.10 -4.96
N LEU A 128 15.17 -3.31 -4.65
CA LEU A 128 14.00 -3.18 -5.52
C LEU A 128 14.35 -2.54 -6.86
N GLN A 129 15.11 -1.46 -6.87
CA GLN A 129 15.50 -0.79 -8.12
C GLN A 129 16.34 -1.68 -9.02
N VAL A 130 17.28 -2.43 -8.44
CA VAL A 130 18.16 -3.33 -9.19
C VAL A 130 17.36 -4.50 -9.79
N GLN A 131 16.45 -5.08 -9.03
CA GLN A 131 15.72 -6.28 -9.44
C GLN A 131 14.50 -5.98 -10.31
N MET A 132 13.84 -4.85 -10.09
CA MET A 132 12.50 -4.60 -10.64
C MET A 132 12.31 -3.20 -11.25
N GLY A 133 13.23 -2.26 -11.06
CA GLY A 133 13.05 -0.88 -11.49
C GLY A 133 12.72 -0.73 -12.98
N ALA A 134 13.41 -1.46 -13.85
CA ALA A 134 13.13 -1.45 -15.29
C ALA A 134 11.73 -2.05 -15.60
N GLY A 135 11.37 -3.15 -14.95
CA GLY A 135 10.05 -3.77 -15.11
C GLY A 135 8.92 -2.86 -14.65
N ILE A 136 9.10 -2.17 -13.52
CA ILE A 136 8.11 -1.20 -13.00
C ILE A 136 7.91 -0.07 -14.00
N ARG A 137 8.99 0.56 -14.50
CA ARG A 137 8.88 1.64 -15.51
C ARG A 137 8.16 1.17 -16.77
N THR A 138 8.55 0.02 -17.30
CA THR A 138 7.93 -0.56 -18.49
C THR A 138 6.43 -0.85 -18.26
N PHE A 139 6.08 -1.34 -17.10
CA PHE A 139 4.69 -1.61 -16.75
C PHE A 139 3.87 -0.31 -16.65
N LEU A 140 4.37 0.68 -15.90
CA LEU A 140 3.68 1.97 -15.73
C LEU A 140 3.46 2.69 -17.07
N ALA A 141 4.45 2.64 -17.98
CA ALA A 141 4.32 3.23 -19.30
C ALA A 141 3.25 2.56 -20.19
N LYS A 142 2.96 1.26 -19.94
CA LYS A 142 2.03 0.44 -20.74
C LYS A 142 0.63 0.30 -20.13
N ILE A 143 0.36 0.89 -18.98
CA ILE A 143 -0.98 0.87 -18.40
C ILE A 143 -1.91 1.64 -19.34
N GLU A 144 -2.90 0.94 -19.90
CA GLU A 144 -3.94 1.53 -20.75
C GLU A 144 -4.95 2.32 -19.92
N PRO A 145 -5.55 3.39 -20.48
CA PRO A 145 -6.64 4.10 -19.82
C PRO A 145 -7.76 3.15 -19.40
N ASP A 146 -8.33 3.41 -18.22
CA ASP A 146 -9.41 2.63 -17.60
C ASP A 146 -9.10 1.14 -17.36
N SER A 147 -7.87 0.69 -17.64
CA SER A 147 -7.44 -0.65 -17.20
C SER A 147 -7.29 -0.69 -15.68
N ALA A 148 -7.67 -1.81 -15.09
CA ALA A 148 -7.57 -2.01 -13.64
C ALA A 148 -6.51 -3.07 -13.32
N TRP A 149 -5.56 -2.70 -12.47
CA TRP A 149 -4.52 -3.59 -11.98
C TRP A 149 -4.51 -3.59 -10.47
N GLU A 150 -4.37 -4.75 -9.87
CA GLU A 150 -4.30 -4.92 -8.41
C GLU A 150 -3.08 -5.74 -8.00
N ARG A 151 -2.60 -5.45 -6.81
CA ARG A 151 -1.60 -6.25 -6.09
C ARG A 151 -1.80 -6.11 -4.60
N GLU A 152 -1.13 -6.94 -3.83
CA GLU A 152 -0.98 -6.73 -2.39
C GLU A 152 0.49 -6.59 -2.00
N ASN A 153 0.71 -5.75 -0.98
CA ASN A 153 1.96 -5.67 -0.24
C ASN A 153 1.68 -5.96 1.23
N TRP A 154 2.60 -6.60 1.93
CA TRP A 154 2.43 -6.93 3.33
C TRP A 154 3.62 -6.50 4.18
N GLY A 155 3.33 -6.19 5.43
CA GLY A 155 4.27 -5.99 6.51
C GLY A 155 3.72 -6.57 7.79
N LEU A 156 4.51 -6.51 8.87
CA LEU A 156 4.04 -6.80 10.21
C LEU A 156 4.07 -5.52 11.04
N ALA A 157 3.13 -5.39 11.97
CA ALA A 157 3.00 -4.25 12.87
C ALA A 157 2.76 -4.73 14.31
N ALA A 158 3.09 -3.90 15.29
CA ALA A 158 2.88 -4.18 16.71
C ALA A 158 1.48 -3.78 17.20
N ASP A 159 0.66 -3.24 16.32
CA ASP A 159 -0.71 -2.79 16.57
C ASP A 159 -1.56 -2.92 15.29
N ASP A 160 -2.85 -2.68 15.40
CA ASP A 160 -3.82 -2.67 14.30
C ASP A 160 -4.23 -1.26 13.86
N GLU A 161 -3.53 -0.24 14.31
CA GLU A 161 -3.74 1.13 13.89
C GLU A 161 -3.60 1.28 12.37
N LEU A 162 -4.56 1.91 11.72
CA LEU A 162 -4.49 2.11 10.27
C LEU A 162 -3.52 3.23 9.90
N ASN A 163 -3.46 4.28 10.69
CA ASN A 163 -2.58 5.42 10.43
C ASN A 163 -1.20 5.20 11.07
N HIS A 164 -0.23 4.80 10.28
CA HIS A 164 1.18 4.70 10.66
C HIS A 164 2.01 5.88 10.14
N HIS A 165 1.46 7.09 10.18
CA HIS A 165 2.21 8.28 9.80
C HIS A 165 3.46 8.45 10.68
N PRO A 166 4.65 8.82 10.13
CA PRO A 166 5.91 8.90 10.89
C PRO A 166 5.89 9.82 12.12
N LYS A 167 5.02 10.82 12.12
CA LYS A 167 4.84 11.72 13.28
C LYS A 167 4.17 11.03 14.48
N ARG A 168 3.57 9.88 14.30
CA ARG A 168 2.96 9.10 15.39
C ARG A 168 4.00 8.23 16.07
N SER A 169 4.02 8.27 17.39
CA SER A 169 4.90 7.41 18.20
C SER A 169 4.23 6.07 18.49
N LEU A 170 4.11 5.23 17.44
CA LEU A 170 3.48 3.92 17.55
C LEU A 170 4.46 2.85 18.05
N PRO A 171 3.97 1.78 18.70
CA PRO A 171 4.76 0.64 19.10
C PRO A 171 5.51 0.03 17.91
N ARG A 172 6.68 -0.53 18.17
CA ARG A 172 7.47 -1.23 17.16
C ARG A 172 7.68 -2.68 17.55
N LEU A 173 7.77 -3.53 16.55
CA LEU A 173 8.15 -4.93 16.75
C LEU A 173 9.60 -5.02 17.21
N GLY A 174 9.87 -5.98 18.10
CA GLY A 174 11.19 -6.20 18.68
C GLY A 174 11.29 -7.57 19.35
N ARG A 175 12.29 -7.76 20.18
CA ARG A 175 12.67 -9.05 20.80
C ARG A 175 11.61 -9.69 21.69
N HIS A 176 10.57 -8.95 22.07
CA HIS A 176 9.47 -9.46 22.89
C HIS A 176 8.15 -9.59 22.11
N SER A 177 8.20 -9.40 20.79
CA SER A 177 7.01 -9.56 19.95
C SER A 177 6.51 -10.99 19.95
N GLN A 178 5.19 -11.14 20.00
CA GLN A 178 4.51 -12.43 20.00
C GLN A 178 3.41 -12.43 18.92
N PRO A 179 3.05 -13.59 18.36
CA PRO A 179 1.97 -13.67 17.36
C PRO A 179 0.64 -13.04 17.78
N LYS A 180 0.30 -13.10 19.07
CA LYS A 180 -0.94 -12.52 19.64
C LYS A 180 -0.96 -11.00 19.67
N THR A 181 0.20 -10.36 19.66
CA THR A 181 0.39 -8.90 19.69
C THR A 181 1.05 -8.39 18.41
N THR A 182 0.93 -9.15 17.35
CA THR A 182 1.47 -8.81 16.03
C THR A 182 0.36 -8.92 15.00
N TRP A 183 0.30 -7.96 14.08
CA TRP A 183 -0.69 -7.92 12.99
C TRP A 183 0.02 -8.00 11.63
N ILE A 184 -0.56 -8.74 10.71
CA ILE A 184 -0.25 -8.61 9.29
C ILE A 184 -0.96 -7.36 8.81
N ARG A 185 -0.18 -6.34 8.45
CA ARG A 185 -0.65 -5.12 7.81
C ARG A 185 -0.60 -5.35 6.31
N LEU A 186 -1.74 -5.39 5.68
CA LEU A 186 -1.90 -5.68 4.27
C LEU A 186 -2.34 -4.42 3.54
N GLU A 187 -1.58 -4.02 2.53
CA GLU A 187 -1.96 -2.98 1.59
C GLU A 187 -2.54 -3.64 0.33
N HIS A 188 -3.83 -3.49 0.11
CA HIS A 188 -4.45 -3.76 -1.17
C HIS A 188 -4.18 -2.54 -2.06
N GLN A 189 -3.48 -2.74 -3.16
CA GLN A 189 -3.05 -1.68 -4.05
C GLN A 189 -3.74 -1.80 -5.41
N PHE A 190 -4.11 -0.67 -5.97
CA PHE A 190 -4.80 -0.55 -7.24
C PHE A 190 -4.05 0.44 -8.14
N LEU A 191 -3.99 0.18 -9.45
CA LEU A 191 -3.46 1.10 -10.43
C LEU A 191 -4.37 1.17 -11.66
N THR A 192 -4.54 2.40 -12.16
CA THR A 192 -5.17 2.67 -13.45
C THR A 192 -4.54 3.92 -14.07
N ARG A 193 -4.73 4.09 -15.37
CA ARG A 193 -4.45 5.36 -16.05
C ARG A 193 -5.76 6.13 -16.26
N LEU A 194 -5.76 7.38 -15.90
CA LEU A 194 -6.91 8.28 -16.11
C LEU A 194 -7.06 8.59 -17.61
N PRO A 195 -8.30 8.56 -18.16
CA PRO A 195 -8.50 8.63 -19.59
C PRO A 195 -8.26 10.00 -20.21
N LYS A 196 -8.36 11.10 -19.46
CA LYS A 196 -8.24 12.46 -19.99
C LYS A 196 -6.84 13.03 -19.75
N SER A 197 -6.39 13.06 -18.50
CA SER A 197 -5.08 13.59 -18.14
C SER A 197 -3.92 12.63 -18.44
N GLY A 198 -4.19 11.32 -18.56
CA GLY A 198 -3.16 10.30 -18.65
C GLY A 198 -2.43 10.03 -17.33
N GLY A 199 -2.79 10.71 -16.24
CA GLY A 199 -2.23 10.50 -14.91
C GLY A 199 -2.43 9.07 -14.41
N LEU A 200 -1.45 8.54 -13.66
CA LEU A 200 -1.57 7.22 -13.07
C LEU A 200 -2.16 7.35 -11.66
N LEU A 201 -3.36 6.81 -11.46
CA LEU A 201 -4.03 6.77 -10.15
C LEU A 201 -3.63 5.48 -9.43
N PHE A 202 -3.00 5.65 -8.28
CA PHE A 202 -2.61 4.58 -7.37
C PHE A 202 -3.49 4.62 -6.13
N GLY A 203 -4.29 3.59 -5.91
CA GLY A 203 -5.13 3.43 -4.73
C GLY A 203 -4.47 2.52 -3.70
N ILE A 204 -4.67 2.82 -2.41
CA ILE A 204 -4.14 2.03 -1.30
C ILE A 204 -5.26 1.82 -0.29
N ARG A 205 -5.55 0.56 0.03
CA ARG A 205 -6.48 0.19 1.10
C ARG A 205 -5.75 -0.68 2.10
N VAL A 206 -5.75 -0.28 3.36
CA VAL A 206 -5.06 -0.99 4.43
C VAL A 206 -6.04 -1.84 5.22
N THR A 207 -5.63 -3.08 5.52
CA THR A 207 -6.32 -3.96 6.47
C THR A 207 -5.30 -4.58 7.42
N CYS A 208 -5.69 -4.78 8.68
CA CYS A 208 -4.85 -5.38 9.71
C CYS A 208 -5.47 -6.70 10.17
N HIS A 209 -4.66 -7.76 10.23
CA HIS A 209 -5.09 -9.11 10.59
C HIS A 209 -4.16 -9.67 11.65
N ARG A 210 -4.70 -10.07 12.79
CA ARG A 210 -3.90 -10.59 13.90
C ARG A 210 -3.19 -11.88 13.51
N LEU A 211 -1.88 -11.93 13.68
CA LEU A 211 -1.02 -13.00 13.16
C LEU A 211 -1.38 -14.38 13.73
N ASP A 212 -1.67 -14.47 15.03
CA ASP A 212 -2.04 -15.73 15.67
C ASP A 212 -3.35 -16.31 15.14
N LEU A 213 -4.29 -15.48 14.69
CA LEU A 213 -5.54 -15.93 14.08
C LEU A 213 -5.31 -16.41 12.64
N VAL A 214 -4.52 -15.67 11.86
CA VAL A 214 -4.20 -16.06 10.48
C VAL A 214 -3.41 -17.38 10.45
N THR A 215 -2.51 -17.59 11.42
CA THR A 215 -1.69 -18.79 11.52
C THR A 215 -2.39 -20.00 12.17
N GLN A 216 -3.68 -19.92 12.46
CA GLN A 216 -4.47 -21.10 12.86
C GLN A 216 -4.58 -22.15 11.75
N VAL A 217 -4.54 -21.72 10.49
CA VAL A 217 -4.50 -22.62 9.34
C VAL A 217 -3.06 -23.13 9.17
N PRO A 218 -2.78 -24.45 9.33
CA PRO A 218 -1.40 -24.97 9.32
C PRO A 218 -0.62 -24.66 8.06
N GLU A 219 -1.26 -24.74 6.89
CA GLU A 219 -0.62 -24.44 5.62
C GLU A 219 -0.23 -22.96 5.51
N VAL A 220 -1.11 -22.04 5.91
CA VAL A 220 -0.83 -20.60 5.94
C VAL A 220 0.31 -20.29 6.90
N ARG A 221 0.31 -20.92 8.09
CA ARG A 221 1.39 -20.82 9.06
C ARG A 221 2.73 -21.20 8.44
N ALA A 222 2.82 -22.38 7.84
CA ALA A 222 4.07 -22.87 7.25
C ALA A 222 4.61 -21.92 6.16
N ARG A 223 3.74 -21.34 5.34
CA ARG A 223 4.11 -20.40 4.28
C ARG A 223 4.57 -19.05 4.85
N ILE A 224 3.90 -18.53 5.88
CA ILE A 224 4.34 -17.31 6.59
C ILE A 224 5.70 -17.54 7.25
N GLN A 225 5.88 -18.65 7.94
CA GLN A 225 7.16 -19.03 8.55
C GLN A 225 8.28 -19.10 7.52
N ARG A 226 8.04 -19.72 6.35
CA ARG A 226 8.99 -19.73 5.26
C ARG A 226 9.32 -18.34 4.75
N ALA A 227 8.32 -17.50 4.51
CA ALA A 227 8.53 -16.12 4.05
C ALA A 227 9.36 -15.31 5.04
N LEU A 228 9.11 -15.44 6.36
CA LEU A 228 9.86 -14.75 7.39
C LEU A 228 11.29 -15.28 7.54
N SER A 229 11.49 -16.59 7.51
CA SER A 229 12.81 -17.22 7.68
C SER A 229 13.75 -16.97 6.48
N THR A 230 13.19 -16.87 5.27
CA THR A 230 13.96 -16.65 4.04
C THR A 230 14.02 -15.18 3.62
N LEU A 231 13.38 -14.26 4.37
CA LEU A 231 13.44 -12.83 4.11
C LEU A 231 14.89 -12.32 4.19
N PRO A 232 15.45 -11.73 3.12
CA PRO A 232 16.80 -11.19 3.14
C PRO A 232 17.03 -10.18 4.25
N GLU A 233 18.18 -10.23 4.91
CA GLU A 233 18.49 -9.37 6.06
C GLU A 233 18.30 -7.86 5.80
N PRO A 234 18.70 -7.29 4.65
CA PRO A 234 18.42 -5.88 4.36
C PRO A 234 16.91 -5.57 4.33
N LEU A 235 16.09 -6.46 3.78
CA LEU A 235 14.63 -6.31 3.75
C LEU A 235 14.02 -6.53 5.13
N ALA A 236 14.55 -7.44 5.94
CA ALA A 236 14.12 -7.63 7.32
C ALA A 236 14.34 -6.36 8.15
N ARG A 237 15.50 -5.69 7.98
CA ARG A 237 15.79 -4.40 8.61
C ARG A 237 14.84 -3.30 8.11
N TYR A 238 14.66 -3.19 6.81
CA TYR A 238 13.74 -2.23 6.21
C TYR A 238 12.31 -2.38 6.73
N LYS A 239 11.84 -3.63 6.86
CA LYS A 239 10.50 -3.96 7.40
C LYS A 239 10.42 -3.93 8.94
N GLY A 240 11.52 -3.64 9.66
CA GLY A 240 11.56 -3.64 11.12
C GLY A 240 11.45 -5.04 11.75
N LEU A 241 11.78 -6.10 11.01
CA LEU A 241 11.59 -7.50 11.41
C LEU A 241 12.87 -8.22 11.82
N HIS A 242 14.03 -7.56 11.71
CA HIS A 242 15.34 -8.19 11.92
C HIS A 242 15.54 -8.78 13.32
N GLU A 243 14.93 -8.21 14.35
CA GLU A 243 15.02 -8.70 15.73
C GLU A 243 13.95 -9.74 16.12
N CYS A 244 12.85 -9.83 15.39
CA CYS A 244 11.69 -10.62 15.82
C CYS A 244 11.20 -11.66 14.81
N ARG A 245 11.65 -11.65 13.54
CA ARG A 245 11.10 -12.56 12.53
C ARG A 245 11.16 -14.04 12.93
N HIS A 246 12.22 -14.45 13.65
CA HIS A 246 12.41 -15.81 14.16
C HIS A 246 11.48 -16.17 15.33
N LEU A 247 10.91 -15.18 16.01
CA LEU A 247 9.93 -15.37 17.09
C LEU A 247 8.51 -15.50 16.54
N LEU A 248 8.30 -14.97 15.32
CA LEU A 248 7.01 -14.90 14.66
C LEU A 248 6.86 -15.99 13.58
N ALA A 249 7.96 -16.68 13.29
CA ALA A 249 8.05 -17.76 12.33
C ALA A 249 7.57 -19.11 12.90
#